data_15767fb42de08341f21ad1fdfd58089a
#
_entry.id   15767fb42de08341f21ad1fdfd58089a
#
_cell.length_a   1.000
_cell.length_b   1.000
_cell.length_c   1.000
_cell.angle_alpha   90.00
_cell.angle_beta   90.00
_cell.angle_gamma   90.00
#
_symmetry.space_group_name_H-M   'P 1'
#
loop_
_entity.id
_entity.type
_entity.pdbx_description
1 polymer ?
#
loop_
_entity_poly.entity_id
_entity_poly.type
_entity_poly.pdbx_seq_one_letter_code
_entity_poly.pdbx_strand_id
1 'polypeptide(L)'
;MTEDLPLAGLNIVVTRPREQAAELAKNIEKLGGTCIQLPLLAIAPLADEQPLHALLARLHEFQLAIFISPNAVRFGMAAIQNAGGVPATMQIATVGAGSARALHDYGVSRVIVPQQRFDSEGLLALDELQNVSGKRVAIFRGDGGRELLGDTLKQRGAMVEYVTCYHRSKPQHDMTALLAARPDVLSVSSSEALSNLWEMLNPPLRELFTAMPLFVSHARIAAAAHKLGWRNIVIAAGGDENLLTGLQTWAAHRRGIK
;
A
#
# COMPACT_ATOMS: atom_id res chain seq x y z
N MET A 1 -9.66 39.39 -0.80
CA MET A 1 -9.33 38.59 0.40
C MET A 1 -8.94 37.22 -0.13
N THR A 2 -7.66 36.93 -0.20
CA THR A 2 -7.18 35.57 -0.47
C THR A 2 -7.60 34.71 0.73
N GLU A 3 -8.60 33.85 0.54
CA GLU A 3 -8.93 32.84 1.53
C GLU A 3 -7.63 32.10 1.89
N ASP A 4 -7.28 32.08 3.16
CA ASP A 4 -6.08 31.40 3.64
C ASP A 4 -6.35 29.88 3.52
N LEU A 5 -5.83 29.25 2.46
CA LEU A 5 -6.05 27.85 2.19
C LEU A 5 -5.66 26.99 3.39
N PRO A 6 -6.40 25.92 3.72
CA PRO A 6 -6.25 25.15 4.97
C PRO A 6 -4.83 24.65 5.25
N LEU A 7 -4.04 24.35 4.21
CA LEU A 7 -2.67 23.84 4.33
C LEU A 7 -1.61 24.86 3.86
N ALA A 8 -1.97 26.15 3.68
CA ALA A 8 -1.05 27.17 3.18
C ALA A 8 0.23 27.26 4.04
N GLY A 9 1.38 27.26 3.36
CA GLY A 9 2.70 27.37 3.98
C GLY A 9 3.21 26.10 4.69
N LEU A 10 2.52 24.97 4.58
CA LEU A 10 2.95 23.70 5.16
C LEU A 10 3.65 22.81 4.15
N ASN A 11 4.77 22.23 4.56
CA ASN A 11 5.54 21.26 3.80
C ASN A 11 5.25 19.84 4.32
N ILE A 12 4.52 19.06 3.53
CA ILE A 12 3.97 17.76 3.91
C ILE A 12 4.75 16.65 3.19
N VAL A 13 5.45 15.82 3.96
CA VAL A 13 6.19 14.67 3.41
C VAL A 13 5.25 13.51 3.22
N VAL A 14 5.15 13.02 1.98
CA VAL A 14 4.37 11.82 1.59
C VAL A 14 5.32 10.71 1.19
N THR A 15 5.23 9.56 1.90
CA THR A 15 6.21 8.46 1.77
C THR A 15 5.74 7.31 0.88
N ARG A 16 4.56 7.40 0.28
CA ARG A 16 4.04 6.39 -0.65
C ARG A 16 4.84 6.34 -1.95
N PRO A 17 4.83 5.20 -2.67
CA PRO A 17 5.31 5.14 -4.04
C PRO A 17 4.71 6.28 -4.89
N ARG A 18 5.52 6.88 -5.76
CA ARG A 18 5.16 8.11 -6.51
C ARG A 18 3.81 8.03 -7.21
N GLU A 19 3.53 6.91 -7.87
CA GLU A 19 2.28 6.69 -8.60
C GLU A 19 1.05 6.69 -7.69
N GLN A 20 1.20 6.16 -6.47
CA GLN A 20 0.12 6.13 -5.46
C GLN A 20 -0.03 7.45 -4.72
N ALA A 21 0.98 8.32 -4.76
CA ALA A 21 0.99 9.62 -4.11
C ALA A 21 0.45 10.75 -5.01
N ALA A 22 0.32 10.52 -6.32
CA ALA A 22 0.04 11.58 -7.30
C ALA A 22 -1.27 12.34 -7.03
N GLU A 23 -2.35 11.63 -6.71
CA GLU A 23 -3.64 12.28 -6.42
C GLU A 23 -3.62 12.98 -5.06
N LEU A 24 -3.03 12.36 -4.05
CA LEU A 24 -2.84 12.97 -2.73
C LEU A 24 -2.00 14.26 -2.83
N ALA A 25 -0.91 14.25 -3.60
CA ALA A 25 -0.07 15.42 -3.82
C ALA A 25 -0.86 16.58 -4.43
N LYS A 26 -1.63 16.32 -5.49
CA LYS A 26 -2.52 17.33 -6.12
C LYS A 26 -3.53 17.91 -5.11
N ASN A 27 -4.10 17.07 -4.25
CA ASN A 27 -5.08 17.52 -3.27
C ASN A 27 -4.44 18.35 -2.15
N ILE A 28 -3.23 18.00 -1.70
CA ILE A 28 -2.44 18.82 -0.77
C ILE A 28 -2.16 20.21 -1.40
N GLU A 29 -1.74 20.25 -2.66
CA GLU A 29 -1.44 21.49 -3.39
C GLU A 29 -2.69 22.35 -3.58
N LYS A 30 -3.84 21.77 -3.92
CA LYS A 30 -5.14 22.47 -4.00
C LYS A 30 -5.53 23.12 -2.66
N LEU A 31 -5.13 22.55 -1.54
CA LEU A 31 -5.35 23.07 -0.20
C LEU A 31 -4.26 24.05 0.26
N GLY A 32 -3.32 24.42 -0.63
CA GLY A 32 -2.26 25.40 -0.40
C GLY A 32 -0.99 24.87 0.25
N GLY A 33 -0.90 23.56 0.49
CA GLY A 33 0.31 22.92 1.03
C GLY A 33 1.33 22.60 -0.07
N THR A 34 2.57 22.34 0.33
CA THR A 34 3.62 21.79 -0.54
C THR A 34 3.78 20.30 -0.25
N CYS A 35 3.62 19.46 -1.27
CA CYS A 35 3.85 18.03 -1.14
C CYS A 35 5.31 17.68 -1.44
N ILE A 36 6.04 17.20 -0.43
CA ILE A 36 7.39 16.65 -0.57
C ILE A 36 7.28 15.13 -0.73
N GLN A 37 7.54 14.64 -1.94
CA GLN A 37 7.49 13.21 -2.21
C GLN A 37 8.79 12.53 -1.77
N LEU A 38 8.71 11.67 -0.76
CA LEU A 38 9.79 10.84 -0.24
C LEU A 38 9.38 9.35 -0.31
N PRO A 39 9.32 8.72 -1.48
CA PRO A 39 8.88 7.34 -1.57
C PRO A 39 9.86 6.42 -0.84
N LEU A 40 9.44 5.81 0.25
CA LEU A 40 10.25 4.88 1.06
C LEU A 40 10.16 3.43 0.57
N LEU A 41 9.39 3.21 -0.47
CA LEU A 41 9.23 1.95 -1.18
C LEU A 41 9.10 2.24 -2.67
N ALA A 42 9.92 1.63 -3.48
CA ALA A 42 9.80 1.63 -4.93
C ALA A 42 9.25 0.28 -5.40
N ILE A 43 8.38 0.36 -6.39
CA ILE A 43 7.76 -0.81 -7.04
C ILE A 43 8.25 -0.83 -8.48
N ALA A 44 8.86 -1.94 -8.89
CA ALA A 44 9.41 -2.12 -10.22
C ALA A 44 8.96 -3.45 -10.84
N PRO A 45 8.95 -3.58 -12.17
CA PRO A 45 8.84 -4.87 -12.83
C PRO A 45 9.91 -5.84 -12.34
N LEU A 46 9.68 -7.13 -12.55
CA LEU A 46 10.70 -8.15 -12.27
C LEU A 46 11.88 -7.97 -13.24
N ALA A 47 13.09 -8.22 -12.73
CA ALA A 47 14.28 -8.30 -13.59
C ALA A 47 14.31 -9.60 -14.42
N ASP A 48 13.75 -10.68 -13.85
CA ASP A 48 13.54 -11.95 -14.53
C ASP A 48 12.05 -12.31 -14.49
N GLU A 49 11.39 -12.28 -15.64
CA GLU A 49 9.98 -12.62 -15.80
C GLU A 49 9.74 -14.08 -16.18
N GLN A 50 10.78 -14.90 -16.37
CA GLN A 50 10.63 -16.30 -16.80
C GLN A 50 9.76 -17.13 -15.85
N PRO A 51 9.91 -17.05 -14.51
CA PRO A 51 9.04 -17.80 -13.58
C PRO A 51 7.57 -17.37 -13.68
N LEU A 52 7.32 -16.08 -13.89
CA LEU A 52 5.97 -15.55 -14.11
C LEU A 52 5.38 -16.10 -15.42
N HIS A 53 6.11 -16.03 -16.53
CA HIS A 53 5.66 -16.54 -17.82
C HIS A 53 5.42 -18.06 -17.79
N ALA A 54 6.28 -18.84 -17.12
CA ALA A 54 6.12 -20.29 -16.96
C ALA A 54 4.81 -20.64 -16.21
N LEU A 55 4.43 -19.85 -15.20
CA LEU A 55 3.15 -20.05 -14.52
C LEU A 55 1.98 -19.62 -15.41
N LEU A 56 2.08 -18.47 -16.10
CA LEU A 56 1.02 -17.98 -16.97
C LEU A 56 0.70 -18.93 -18.11
N ALA A 57 1.67 -19.65 -18.66
CA ALA A 57 1.47 -20.66 -19.69
C ALA A 57 0.53 -21.80 -19.26
N ARG A 58 0.43 -22.05 -17.96
CA ARG A 58 -0.46 -23.07 -17.36
C ARG A 58 -1.53 -22.46 -16.45
N LEU A 59 -1.85 -21.18 -16.63
CA LEU A 59 -2.84 -20.47 -15.82
C LEU A 59 -4.22 -21.13 -15.86
N HIS A 60 -4.57 -21.79 -16.94
CA HIS A 60 -5.81 -22.55 -17.13
C HIS A 60 -5.98 -23.75 -16.17
N GLU A 61 -4.90 -24.20 -15.53
CA GLU A 61 -4.96 -25.26 -14.51
C GLU A 61 -5.43 -24.75 -13.15
N PHE A 62 -5.48 -23.42 -12.93
CA PHE A 62 -5.83 -22.81 -11.65
C PHE A 62 -7.33 -22.46 -11.59
N GLN A 63 -7.97 -22.77 -10.47
CA GLN A 63 -9.37 -22.47 -10.21
C GLN A 63 -9.55 -21.11 -9.52
N LEU A 64 -8.49 -20.60 -8.85
CA LEU A 64 -8.56 -19.34 -8.12
C LEU A 64 -7.25 -18.57 -8.27
N ALA A 65 -7.36 -17.27 -8.61
CA ALA A 65 -6.28 -16.31 -8.52
C ALA A 65 -6.57 -15.26 -7.44
N ILE A 66 -5.63 -15.03 -6.55
CA ILE A 66 -5.76 -14.07 -5.45
C ILE A 66 -4.73 -12.96 -5.63
N PHE A 67 -5.17 -11.70 -5.71
CA PHE A 67 -4.32 -10.52 -5.80
C PHE A 67 -4.27 -9.81 -4.45
N ILE A 68 -3.10 -9.75 -3.80
CA ILE A 68 -3.00 -9.25 -2.42
C ILE A 68 -2.76 -7.75 -2.30
N SER A 69 -2.68 -7.03 -3.41
CA SER A 69 -2.47 -5.57 -3.42
C SER A 69 -2.83 -4.96 -4.78
N PRO A 70 -3.07 -3.63 -4.86
CA PRO A 70 -3.24 -2.94 -6.15
C PRO A 70 -2.05 -3.12 -7.10
N ASN A 71 -0.83 -3.19 -6.59
CA ASN A 71 0.35 -3.47 -7.40
C ASN A 71 0.34 -4.90 -7.95
N ALA A 72 -0.07 -5.89 -7.15
CA ALA A 72 -0.24 -7.25 -7.64
C ALA A 72 -1.27 -7.31 -8.78
N VAL A 73 -2.36 -6.54 -8.68
CA VAL A 73 -3.34 -6.41 -9.76
C VAL A 73 -2.68 -5.78 -10.99
N ARG A 74 -2.04 -4.63 -10.85
CA ARG A 74 -1.43 -3.90 -11.98
C ARG A 74 -0.45 -4.76 -12.76
N PHE A 75 0.53 -5.37 -12.08
CA PHE A 75 1.55 -6.18 -12.74
C PHE A 75 1.04 -7.56 -13.16
N GLY A 76 0.28 -8.22 -12.30
CA GLY A 76 -0.24 -9.57 -12.59
C GLY A 76 -1.27 -9.55 -13.70
N MET A 77 -2.23 -8.61 -13.70
CA MET A 77 -3.23 -8.52 -14.75
C MET A 77 -2.64 -8.09 -16.10
N ALA A 78 -1.67 -7.17 -16.11
CA ALA A 78 -0.96 -6.82 -17.33
C ALA A 78 -0.28 -8.06 -17.95
N ALA A 79 0.41 -8.87 -17.13
CA ALA A 79 1.05 -10.10 -17.60
C ALA A 79 0.01 -11.14 -18.05
N ILE A 80 -1.11 -11.31 -17.34
CA ILE A 80 -2.21 -12.22 -17.71
C ILE A 80 -2.83 -11.80 -19.06
N GLN A 81 -3.09 -10.51 -19.27
CA GLN A 81 -3.64 -10.02 -20.53
C GLN A 81 -2.71 -10.30 -21.71
N ASN A 82 -1.40 -10.09 -21.54
CA ASN A 82 -0.39 -10.40 -22.55
C ASN A 82 -0.29 -11.91 -22.84
N ALA A 83 -0.64 -12.76 -21.88
CA ALA A 83 -0.63 -14.21 -21.99
C ALA A 83 -1.95 -14.83 -22.51
N GLY A 84 -2.92 -14.01 -22.94
CA GLY A 84 -4.20 -14.48 -23.50
C GLY A 84 -5.43 -14.24 -22.61
N GLY A 85 -5.26 -13.58 -21.48
CA GLY A 85 -6.36 -13.17 -20.61
C GLY A 85 -6.67 -14.14 -19.48
N VAL A 86 -7.70 -13.81 -18.71
CA VAL A 86 -8.16 -14.61 -17.58
C VAL A 86 -8.94 -15.83 -18.08
N PRO A 87 -8.58 -17.07 -17.68
CA PRO A 87 -9.38 -18.25 -18.02
C PRO A 87 -10.82 -18.13 -17.54
N ALA A 88 -11.80 -18.49 -18.38
CA ALA A 88 -13.23 -18.33 -18.08
C ALA A 88 -13.70 -19.08 -16.81
N THR A 89 -13.01 -20.15 -16.44
CA THR A 89 -13.33 -20.97 -15.26
C THR A 89 -12.66 -20.48 -13.99
N MET A 90 -11.74 -19.52 -14.08
CA MET A 90 -10.97 -19.03 -12.95
C MET A 90 -11.75 -17.99 -12.14
N GLN A 91 -11.83 -18.20 -10.83
CA GLN A 91 -12.33 -17.21 -9.88
C GLN A 91 -11.22 -16.21 -9.53
N ILE A 92 -11.59 -14.96 -9.33
CA ILE A 92 -10.67 -13.89 -8.94
C ILE A 92 -11.03 -13.39 -7.55
N ALA A 93 -10.04 -13.30 -6.66
CA ALA A 93 -10.20 -12.79 -5.31
C ALA A 93 -9.16 -11.73 -4.96
N THR A 94 -9.47 -10.90 -3.98
CA THR A 94 -8.54 -9.91 -3.43
C THR A 94 -8.83 -9.60 -1.96
N VAL A 95 -7.83 -9.06 -1.26
CA VAL A 95 -7.92 -8.76 0.17
C VAL A 95 -8.56 -7.39 0.48
N GLY A 96 -8.77 -6.52 -0.52
CA GLY A 96 -9.22 -5.16 -0.22
C GLY A 96 -9.90 -4.40 -1.35
N ALA A 97 -10.69 -3.40 -0.98
CA ALA A 97 -11.50 -2.61 -1.91
C ALA A 97 -10.68 -1.88 -3.01
N GLY A 98 -9.47 -1.39 -2.68
CA GLY A 98 -8.60 -0.75 -3.67
C GLY A 98 -8.13 -1.71 -4.77
N SER A 99 -7.80 -2.95 -4.41
CA SER A 99 -7.46 -4.00 -5.37
C SER A 99 -8.67 -4.48 -6.15
N ALA A 100 -9.87 -4.54 -5.53
CA ALA A 100 -11.10 -4.89 -6.23
C ALA A 100 -11.44 -3.84 -7.30
N ARG A 101 -11.31 -2.55 -6.98
CA ARG A 101 -11.49 -1.45 -7.95
C ARG A 101 -10.51 -1.60 -9.11
N ALA A 102 -9.22 -1.81 -8.83
CA ALA A 102 -8.22 -2.01 -9.87
C ALA A 102 -8.52 -3.24 -10.76
N LEU A 103 -9.06 -4.34 -10.21
CA LEU A 103 -9.50 -5.51 -10.99
C LEU A 103 -10.69 -5.16 -11.90
N HIS A 104 -11.65 -4.35 -11.42
CA HIS A 104 -12.75 -3.87 -12.25
C HIS A 104 -12.27 -3.00 -13.42
N ASP A 105 -11.25 -2.15 -13.21
CA ASP A 105 -10.64 -1.35 -14.27
C ASP A 105 -9.99 -2.22 -15.36
N TYR A 106 -9.55 -3.44 -15.02
CA TYR A 106 -9.10 -4.47 -15.96
C TYR A 106 -10.23 -5.32 -16.58
N GLY A 107 -11.50 -4.98 -16.33
CA GLY A 107 -12.68 -5.67 -16.90
C GLY A 107 -13.11 -6.92 -16.15
N VAL A 108 -12.57 -7.21 -14.96
CA VAL A 108 -13.01 -8.33 -14.13
C VAL A 108 -14.33 -8.00 -13.46
N SER A 109 -15.43 -8.60 -13.94
CA SER A 109 -16.78 -8.28 -13.45
C SER A 109 -17.12 -8.88 -12.08
N ARG A 110 -16.53 -10.04 -11.73
CA ARG A 110 -16.78 -10.74 -10.47
C ARG A 110 -15.50 -10.90 -9.69
N VAL A 111 -15.45 -10.26 -8.52
CA VAL A 111 -14.29 -10.29 -7.62
C VAL A 111 -14.76 -10.73 -6.24
N ILE A 112 -14.16 -11.78 -5.69
CA ILE A 112 -14.35 -12.20 -4.30
C ILE A 112 -13.53 -11.24 -3.43
N VAL A 113 -14.20 -10.47 -2.56
CA VAL A 113 -13.58 -9.46 -1.71
C VAL A 113 -14.30 -9.38 -0.37
N PRO A 114 -13.58 -9.30 0.77
CA PRO A 114 -14.21 -9.15 2.08
C PRO A 114 -14.94 -7.81 2.20
N GLN A 115 -16.06 -7.77 2.93
CA GLN A 115 -16.90 -6.58 3.07
C GLN A 115 -16.57 -5.72 4.31
N GLN A 116 -16.02 -6.33 5.36
CA GLN A 116 -15.82 -5.66 6.65
C GLN A 116 -14.35 -5.54 7.03
N ARG A 117 -13.56 -6.59 6.82
CA ARG A 117 -12.16 -6.65 7.21
C ARG A 117 -11.28 -6.86 5.97
N PHE A 118 -10.64 -5.81 5.51
CA PHE A 118 -9.85 -5.76 4.28
C PHE A 118 -8.41 -6.25 4.48
N ASP A 119 -8.25 -7.52 4.83
CA ASP A 119 -6.96 -8.21 5.01
C ASP A 119 -7.07 -9.71 4.69
N SER A 120 -5.95 -10.44 4.85
CA SER A 120 -5.91 -11.88 4.59
C SER A 120 -6.89 -12.66 5.46
N GLU A 121 -7.06 -12.27 6.71
CA GLU A 121 -7.95 -12.91 7.68
C GLU A 121 -9.41 -12.71 7.26
N GLY A 122 -9.78 -11.50 6.80
CA GLY A 122 -11.11 -11.22 6.29
C GLY A 122 -11.43 -11.99 5.02
N LEU A 123 -10.47 -12.10 4.08
CA LEU A 123 -10.64 -12.92 2.89
C LEU A 123 -10.81 -14.41 3.25
N LEU A 124 -9.97 -14.94 4.15
CA LEU A 124 -10.04 -16.32 4.62
C LEU A 124 -11.34 -16.67 5.36
N ALA A 125 -12.07 -15.67 5.88
CA ALA A 125 -13.35 -15.87 6.55
C ALA A 125 -14.52 -16.08 5.58
N LEU A 126 -14.35 -15.78 4.29
CA LEU A 126 -15.40 -15.96 3.29
C LEU A 126 -15.63 -17.44 2.95
N ASP A 127 -16.89 -17.81 2.68
CA ASP A 127 -17.29 -19.20 2.38
C ASP A 127 -16.57 -19.76 1.17
N GLU A 128 -16.31 -18.94 0.15
CA GLU A 128 -15.59 -19.33 -1.08
C GLU A 128 -14.16 -19.81 -0.81
N LEU A 129 -13.55 -19.33 0.28
CA LEU A 129 -12.19 -19.72 0.70
C LEU A 129 -12.17 -20.83 1.75
N GLN A 130 -13.33 -21.26 2.30
CA GLN A 130 -13.41 -22.38 3.23
C GLN A 130 -13.25 -23.72 2.49
N ASN A 131 -13.87 -23.86 1.30
CA ASN A 131 -13.94 -25.10 0.53
C ASN A 131 -13.00 -25.04 -0.68
N VAL A 132 -11.69 -25.13 -0.42
CA VAL A 132 -10.63 -25.05 -1.46
C VAL A 132 -9.84 -26.35 -1.62
N SER A 133 -10.25 -27.42 -0.98
CA SER A 133 -9.57 -28.71 -1.06
C SER A 133 -9.46 -29.20 -2.53
N GLY A 134 -8.26 -29.60 -2.92
CA GLY A 134 -7.95 -30.03 -4.29
C GLY A 134 -7.86 -28.91 -5.32
N LYS A 135 -8.19 -27.64 -4.99
CA LYS A 135 -8.05 -26.52 -5.93
C LYS A 135 -6.60 -26.07 -6.05
N ARG A 136 -6.20 -25.71 -7.26
CA ARG A 136 -4.95 -24.97 -7.50
C ARG A 136 -5.22 -23.48 -7.37
N VAL A 137 -4.44 -22.81 -6.52
CA VAL A 137 -4.60 -21.40 -6.16
C VAL A 137 -3.32 -20.66 -6.48
N ALA A 138 -3.40 -19.62 -7.33
CA ALA A 138 -2.31 -18.72 -7.64
C ALA A 138 -2.44 -17.45 -6.76
N ILE A 139 -1.42 -17.12 -5.96
CA ILE A 139 -1.39 -15.89 -5.16
C ILE A 139 -0.42 -14.91 -5.77
N PHE A 140 -0.95 -13.88 -6.44
CA PHE A 140 -0.17 -12.81 -7.06
C PHE A 140 0.28 -11.80 -6.00
N ARG A 141 1.60 -11.59 -5.91
CA ARG A 141 2.24 -10.76 -4.87
C ARG A 141 3.55 -10.12 -5.38
N GLY A 142 4.11 -9.22 -4.59
CA GLY A 142 5.50 -8.82 -4.73
C GLY A 142 6.44 -9.83 -4.09
N ASP A 143 7.73 -9.57 -4.18
CA ASP A 143 8.74 -10.34 -3.47
C ASP A 143 8.54 -10.24 -1.95
N GLY A 144 8.48 -11.38 -1.30
CA GLY A 144 8.24 -11.49 0.15
C GLY A 144 6.80 -11.15 0.59
N GLY A 145 6.59 -11.16 1.88
CA GLY A 145 5.33 -10.82 2.53
C GLY A 145 4.79 -11.93 3.44
N ARG A 146 3.58 -11.72 4.02
CA ARG A 146 2.97 -12.65 4.98
C ARG A 146 2.57 -13.96 4.30
N GLU A 147 2.91 -15.08 4.94
CA GLU A 147 2.57 -16.43 4.44
C GLU A 147 1.19 -16.92 4.90
N LEU A 148 0.55 -16.22 5.87
CA LEU A 148 -0.71 -16.61 6.50
C LEU A 148 -1.78 -17.08 5.51
N LEU A 149 -1.98 -16.31 4.42
CA LEU A 149 -3.00 -16.62 3.43
C LEU A 149 -2.73 -17.97 2.74
N GLY A 150 -1.52 -18.15 2.24
CA GLY A 150 -1.16 -19.38 1.55
C GLY A 150 -1.09 -20.59 2.47
N ASP A 151 -0.55 -20.43 3.69
CA ASP A 151 -0.47 -21.52 4.66
C ASP A 151 -1.84 -21.98 5.11
N THR A 152 -2.77 -21.07 5.36
CA THR A 152 -4.14 -21.43 5.70
C THR A 152 -4.85 -22.15 4.55
N LEU A 153 -4.68 -21.69 3.30
CA LEU A 153 -5.27 -22.36 2.13
C LEU A 153 -4.67 -23.77 1.93
N LYS A 154 -3.36 -23.95 2.13
CA LYS A 154 -2.71 -25.26 2.11
C LYS A 154 -3.26 -26.17 3.21
N GLN A 155 -3.46 -25.66 4.44
CA GLN A 155 -4.09 -26.43 5.54
C GLN A 155 -5.52 -26.84 5.19
N ARG A 156 -6.23 -26.07 4.35
CA ARG A 156 -7.56 -26.40 3.81
C ARG A 156 -7.51 -27.33 2.59
N GLY A 157 -6.33 -27.86 2.26
CA GLY A 157 -6.14 -28.82 1.18
C GLY A 157 -5.97 -28.23 -0.22
N ALA A 158 -5.71 -26.92 -0.35
CA ALA A 158 -5.41 -26.30 -1.64
C ALA A 158 -3.94 -26.52 -2.04
N MET A 159 -3.69 -26.59 -3.35
CA MET A 159 -2.37 -26.52 -3.95
C MET A 159 -2.04 -25.06 -4.26
N VAL A 160 -1.25 -24.40 -3.39
CA VAL A 160 -0.97 -22.97 -3.49
C VAL A 160 0.37 -22.70 -4.15
N GLU A 161 0.37 -21.85 -5.16
CA GLU A 161 1.57 -21.30 -5.80
C GLU A 161 1.61 -19.78 -5.63
N TYR A 162 2.76 -19.26 -5.17
CA TYR A 162 3.00 -17.82 -5.11
C TYR A 162 3.56 -17.31 -6.43
N VAL A 163 2.95 -16.26 -6.93
CA VAL A 163 3.31 -15.62 -8.19
C VAL A 163 3.90 -14.27 -7.89
N THR A 164 5.22 -14.19 -7.84
CA THR A 164 5.88 -12.90 -7.77
C THR A 164 5.70 -12.19 -9.11
N CYS A 165 5.09 -11.01 -9.11
CA CYS A 165 4.80 -10.25 -10.32
C CYS A 165 5.38 -8.82 -10.30
N TYR A 166 5.97 -8.38 -9.21
CA TYR A 166 6.70 -7.13 -9.10
C TYR A 166 7.76 -7.20 -8.02
N HIS A 167 8.76 -6.35 -8.13
CA HIS A 167 9.83 -6.21 -7.16
C HIS A 167 9.62 -4.98 -6.28
N ARG A 168 10.02 -5.09 -5.00
CA ARG A 168 10.07 -3.98 -4.05
C ARG A 168 11.51 -3.63 -3.77
N SER A 169 11.80 -2.35 -3.75
CA SER A 169 13.12 -1.87 -3.36
C SER A 169 13.00 -0.68 -2.42
N LYS A 170 14.06 -0.47 -1.65
CA LYS A 170 14.22 0.68 -0.78
C LYS A 170 14.98 1.76 -1.54
N PRO A 171 14.32 2.85 -1.94
CA PRO A 171 15.01 3.95 -2.60
C PRO A 171 16.05 4.59 -1.69
N GLN A 172 17.14 5.06 -2.26
CA GLN A 172 18.09 5.92 -1.56
C GLN A 172 17.63 7.37 -1.70
N HIS A 173 17.66 8.12 -0.60
CA HIS A 173 17.29 9.53 -0.58
C HIS A 173 18.37 10.38 0.06
N ASP A 174 18.56 11.58 -0.49
CA ASP A 174 19.37 12.62 0.14
C ASP A 174 18.54 13.28 1.27
N MET A 175 18.80 12.87 2.50
CA MET A 175 18.14 13.40 3.68
C MET A 175 18.50 14.85 3.94
N THR A 176 19.64 15.35 3.41
CA THR A 176 20.04 16.76 3.52
C THR A 176 19.11 17.65 2.68
N ALA A 177 18.81 17.21 1.45
CA ALA A 177 17.84 17.90 0.58
C ALA A 177 16.44 17.92 1.21
N LEU A 178 16.01 16.81 1.85
CA LEU A 178 14.73 16.77 2.58
C LEU A 178 14.68 17.80 3.71
N LEU A 179 15.75 17.92 4.52
CA LEU A 179 15.81 18.88 5.61
C LEU A 179 15.84 20.32 5.10
N ALA A 180 16.54 20.59 4.00
CA ALA A 180 16.55 21.91 3.37
C ALA A 180 15.15 22.37 2.93
N ALA A 181 14.28 21.43 2.59
CA ALA A 181 12.87 21.68 2.27
C ALA A 181 12.00 21.98 3.50
N ARG A 182 12.55 21.95 4.73
CA ARG A 182 11.88 22.27 6.01
C ARG A 182 10.52 21.57 6.18
N PRO A 183 10.51 20.23 6.27
CA PRO A 183 9.27 19.49 6.44
C PRO A 183 8.57 19.85 7.76
N ASP A 184 7.25 20.07 7.72
CA ASP A 184 6.42 20.34 8.90
C ASP A 184 5.78 19.08 9.45
N VAL A 185 5.46 18.11 8.59
CA VAL A 185 4.72 16.91 8.96
C VAL A 185 5.08 15.75 8.03
N LEU A 186 5.02 14.54 8.57
CA LEU A 186 5.33 13.31 7.87
C LEU A 186 4.10 12.41 7.78
N SER A 187 3.85 11.80 6.61
CA SER A 187 2.80 10.81 6.42
C SER A 187 3.41 9.45 6.05
N VAL A 188 3.09 8.41 6.84
CA VAL A 188 3.57 7.03 6.63
C VAL A 188 2.38 6.06 6.61
N SER A 189 2.22 5.31 5.53
CA SER A 189 1.06 4.43 5.30
C SER A 189 1.34 2.93 5.49
N SER A 190 2.60 2.52 5.76
CA SER A 190 2.93 1.12 6.01
C SER A 190 4.03 0.96 7.06
N SER A 191 4.03 -0.18 7.76
CA SER A 191 5.09 -0.52 8.73
C SER A 191 6.44 -0.71 8.03
N GLU A 192 6.45 -1.20 6.80
CA GLU A 192 7.64 -1.35 5.97
C GLU A 192 8.27 0.02 5.63
N ALA A 193 7.42 0.99 5.21
CA ALA A 193 7.90 2.35 4.97
C ALA A 193 8.47 2.99 6.24
N LEU A 194 7.83 2.79 7.40
CA LEU A 194 8.36 3.29 8.67
C LEU A 194 9.72 2.67 9.00
N SER A 195 9.89 1.35 8.80
CA SER A 195 11.16 0.67 9.00
C SER A 195 12.25 1.20 8.05
N ASN A 196 11.91 1.34 6.76
CA ASN A 196 12.82 1.87 5.76
C ASN A 196 13.27 3.31 6.09
N LEU A 197 12.35 4.16 6.54
CA LEU A 197 12.69 5.51 7.02
C LEU A 197 13.68 5.44 8.19
N TRP A 198 13.35 4.63 9.22
CA TRP A 198 14.18 4.52 10.40
C TRP A 198 15.60 4.08 10.11
N GLU A 199 15.77 3.16 9.16
CA GLU A 199 17.10 2.69 8.73
C GLU A 199 17.90 3.75 7.95
N MET A 200 17.21 4.68 7.26
CA MET A 200 17.87 5.80 6.56
C MET A 200 18.34 6.90 7.51
N LEU A 201 17.74 7.00 8.70
CA LEU A 201 18.03 8.06 9.64
C LEU A 201 19.23 7.71 10.53
N ASN A 202 20.25 8.54 10.53
CA ASN A 202 21.32 8.51 11.55
C ASN A 202 20.80 9.10 12.90
N PRO A 203 21.51 8.91 14.04
CA PRO A 203 21.02 9.35 15.33
C PRO A 203 20.56 10.82 15.41
N PRO A 204 21.30 11.82 14.91
CA PRO A 204 20.82 13.21 14.91
C PRO A 204 19.51 13.40 14.12
N LEU A 205 19.37 12.73 12.97
CA LEU A 205 18.15 12.80 12.17
C LEU A 205 16.97 12.11 12.86
N ARG A 206 17.22 11.01 13.58
CA ARG A 206 16.17 10.33 14.35
C ARG A 206 15.53 11.25 15.38
N GLU A 207 16.34 12.01 16.11
CA GLU A 207 15.85 12.98 17.10
C GLU A 207 14.98 14.05 16.43
N LEU A 208 15.43 14.61 15.30
CA LEU A 208 14.69 15.61 14.54
C LEU A 208 13.36 15.05 14.01
N PHE A 209 13.39 13.87 13.38
CA PHE A 209 12.21 13.28 12.77
C PHE A 209 11.18 12.81 13.81
N THR A 210 11.61 12.28 14.95
CA THR A 210 10.68 11.85 16.01
C THR A 210 10.00 13.01 16.71
N ALA A 211 10.53 14.23 16.59
CA ALA A 211 9.89 15.46 17.08
C ALA A 211 8.78 15.97 16.13
N MET A 212 8.83 15.60 14.84
CA MET A 212 7.81 16.01 13.88
C MET A 212 6.51 15.25 14.07
N PRO A 213 5.34 15.89 13.80
CA PRO A 213 4.06 15.21 13.71
C PRO A 213 4.08 14.09 12.64
N LEU A 214 3.60 12.92 13.02
CA LEU A 214 3.54 11.75 12.17
C LEU A 214 2.09 11.32 11.95
N PHE A 215 1.63 11.36 10.70
CA PHE A 215 0.34 10.84 10.30
C PHE A 215 0.48 9.40 9.79
N VAL A 216 -0.32 8.48 10.34
CA VAL A 216 -0.28 7.07 9.99
C VAL A 216 -1.66 6.52 9.66
N SER A 217 -1.72 5.56 8.75
CA SER A 217 -3.00 4.98 8.29
C SER A 217 -3.60 3.93 9.24
N HIS A 218 -2.83 3.41 10.22
CA HIS A 218 -3.27 2.31 11.08
C HIS A 218 -2.63 2.37 12.48
N ALA A 219 -3.38 1.92 13.49
CA ALA A 219 -2.93 1.84 14.89
C ALA A 219 -1.64 1.01 15.07
N ARG A 220 -1.44 -0.06 14.28
CA ARG A 220 -0.21 -0.87 14.33
C ARG A 220 1.03 -0.07 13.94
N ILE A 221 0.90 0.87 12.97
CA ILE A 221 2.01 1.74 12.55
C ILE A 221 2.29 2.76 13.64
N ALA A 222 1.25 3.32 14.28
CA ALA A 222 1.38 4.19 15.43
C ALA A 222 2.12 3.49 16.58
N ALA A 223 1.75 2.26 16.91
CA ALA A 223 2.43 1.48 17.95
C ALA A 223 3.91 1.22 17.64
N ALA A 224 4.24 0.95 16.37
CA ALA A 224 5.62 0.79 15.92
C ALA A 224 6.39 2.13 16.01
N ALA A 225 5.79 3.23 15.57
CA ALA A 225 6.39 4.57 15.64
C ALA A 225 6.65 5.01 17.10
N HIS A 226 5.72 4.73 18.01
CA HIS A 226 5.92 4.97 19.44
C HIS A 226 7.16 4.26 20.00
N LYS A 227 7.37 3.00 19.64
CA LYS A 227 8.56 2.23 20.04
C LYS A 227 9.86 2.84 19.49
N LEU A 228 9.79 3.53 18.36
CA LEU A 228 10.93 4.22 17.73
C LEU A 228 11.13 5.66 18.25
N GLY A 229 10.25 6.15 19.14
CA GLY A 229 10.40 7.43 19.82
C GLY A 229 9.49 8.56 19.34
N TRP A 230 8.62 8.34 18.33
CA TRP A 230 7.62 9.34 17.95
C TRP A 230 6.62 9.57 19.06
N ARG A 231 6.36 10.85 19.38
CA ARG A 231 5.41 11.26 20.45
C ARG A 231 4.16 11.90 19.89
N ASN A 232 4.26 12.60 18.79
CA ASN A 232 3.15 13.30 18.14
C ASN A 232 2.64 12.47 16.95
N ILE A 233 1.70 11.56 17.18
CA ILE A 233 1.19 10.63 16.17
C ILE A 233 -0.31 10.82 16.00
N VAL A 234 -0.74 11.01 14.76
CA VAL A 234 -2.14 11.10 14.36
C VAL A 234 -2.52 9.89 13.52
N ILE A 235 -3.56 9.17 13.91
CA ILE A 235 -4.07 8.04 13.14
C ILE A 235 -5.15 8.56 12.19
N ALA A 236 -4.85 8.57 10.88
CA ALA A 236 -5.76 8.93 9.81
C ALA A 236 -6.14 7.67 9.01
N ALA A 237 -7.01 6.83 9.59
CA ALA A 237 -7.46 5.59 8.98
C ALA A 237 -8.48 5.86 7.88
N GLY A 238 -8.51 5.01 6.81
CA GLY A 238 -9.57 5.07 5.78
C GLY A 238 -9.21 5.79 4.49
N GLY A 239 -7.92 6.06 4.26
CA GLY A 239 -7.45 6.56 2.97
C GLY A 239 -7.11 8.06 2.93
N ASP A 240 -7.00 8.59 1.72
CA ASP A 240 -6.48 9.94 1.47
C ASP A 240 -7.40 11.05 1.99
N GLU A 241 -8.71 10.88 1.91
CA GLU A 241 -9.69 11.85 2.43
C GLU A 241 -9.51 12.08 3.93
N ASN A 242 -9.35 11.00 4.70
CA ASN A 242 -9.16 11.10 6.14
C ASN A 242 -7.77 11.67 6.50
N LEU A 243 -6.76 11.37 5.70
CA LEU A 243 -5.45 12.01 5.86
C LEU A 243 -5.54 13.52 5.62
N LEU A 244 -6.19 13.96 4.55
CA LEU A 244 -6.37 15.38 4.24
C LEU A 244 -7.19 16.09 5.33
N THR A 245 -8.29 15.48 5.80
CA THR A 245 -9.10 16.01 6.91
C THR A 245 -8.27 16.14 8.18
N GLY A 246 -7.48 15.11 8.52
CA GLY A 246 -6.59 15.15 9.67
C GLY A 246 -5.52 16.25 9.58
N LEU A 247 -4.92 16.43 8.39
CA LEU A 247 -3.94 17.49 8.13
C LEU A 247 -4.56 18.89 8.28
N GLN A 248 -5.77 19.10 7.76
CA GLN A 248 -6.49 20.38 7.89
C GLN A 248 -6.82 20.67 9.37
N THR A 249 -7.32 19.69 10.10
CA THR A 249 -7.62 19.83 11.53
C THR A 249 -6.36 20.16 12.33
N TRP A 250 -5.27 19.45 12.09
CA TRP A 250 -3.99 19.70 12.71
C TRP A 250 -3.45 21.11 12.38
N ALA A 251 -3.54 21.52 11.12
CA ALA A 251 -3.11 22.83 10.65
C ALA A 251 -3.91 23.97 11.34
N ALA A 252 -5.23 23.81 11.47
CA ALA A 252 -6.10 24.76 12.17
C ALA A 252 -5.69 24.93 13.64
N HIS A 253 -5.45 23.83 14.36
CA HIS A 253 -4.99 23.87 15.75
C HIS A 253 -3.62 24.56 15.88
N ARG A 254 -2.68 24.30 14.96
CA ARG A 254 -1.36 24.94 14.95
C ARG A 254 -1.44 26.45 14.75
N ARG A 255 -2.43 26.93 13.98
CA ARG A 255 -2.68 28.38 13.76
C ARG A 255 -3.51 29.06 14.86
N GLY A 256 -3.99 28.31 15.86
CA GLY A 256 -4.87 28.82 16.91
C GLY A 256 -6.29 29.15 16.42
N ILE A 257 -6.69 28.63 15.28
CA ILE A 257 -8.06 28.74 14.77
C ILE A 257 -8.90 27.65 15.47
N LYS A 258 -9.89 28.11 16.27
CA LYS A 258 -10.85 27.21 16.95
C LYS A 258 -11.98 26.83 16.02
#